data_59b51a35379f99551d5ec549af6f2ca4
#
_entry.id   59b51a35379f99551d5ec549af6f2ca4
#
_cell.length_a   1.000
_cell.length_b   1.000
_cell.length_c   1.000
_cell.angle_alpha   90.00
_cell.angle_beta   90.00
_cell.angle_gamma   90.00
#
_symmetry.space_group_name_H-M   'P 1'
#
loop_
_entity.id
_entity.type
_entity.pdbx_description
1 polymer ?
#
loop_
_entity_poly.entity_id
_entity_poly.type
_entity_poly.pdbx_seq_one_letter_code
_entity_poly.pdbx_strand_id
1 'polypeptide(L)'
;MREEHQDFVKPRAIDRAVVAAQLGRDLIGSIARIPRRCSYGQPQVVSTYPVIWHNGGLGRVVKPKPFPTVYWLTCPHVREAISVLESEGMIGEAAELIERDEDFRKAHECANTRYAAQRMALIGEDDLEFLEKEAPKMLRVLRDTGIGGVARFAGVKCLHMHVADYMAGNNNPVGDMAVSTLRQAGVWLECDGGRCVPARVAAINAGSNSTKVLVADVVSRPNWLAGSDGSVCSKIMKAYGDSGAVGIPRVFGVCMDARITGLGHGLGETGRLSEAGRAATVEAISDFMGLSRSLGADRVWVTATAAARAAEDSEALIRQVKEACEVRLEVVSPEFEAELSFLGVVAGAGSAAAVGSVAPSVAIDPRSLLIVDSGGMSTEFTRLDSCTGEVRSISLPLGAVSLTDEFLCSDPPSRGEIEQMRGHIRFCLEGAREFVHGLPMDGEDGGILSTIVVVGGSAVTLASIGLELETLDPDMVHGYALHREELEEAFLGLYSLACAERMQVKGMIQPERARVMPAGAAIILEVMDLAGAAEVVVSAAGILDGMAACIGLGRCGSKL
;
A
#
# COMPACT_ATOMS: atom_id res chain seq x y z
N MET A 1 -6.27 39.79 -21.21
CA MET A 1 -5.86 38.43 -21.56
C MET A 1 -6.24 37.58 -20.34
N ARG A 2 -7.16 36.65 -20.51
CA ARG A 2 -7.55 35.75 -19.42
C ARG A 2 -6.40 34.76 -19.23
N GLU A 3 -5.80 34.73 -18.04
CA GLU A 3 -4.95 33.64 -17.62
C GLU A 3 -5.81 32.37 -17.65
N GLU A 4 -5.56 31.50 -18.62
CA GLU A 4 -6.07 30.13 -18.60
C GLU A 4 -5.43 29.45 -17.37
N HIS A 5 -6.17 29.33 -16.29
CA HIS A 5 -5.87 28.41 -15.23
C HIS A 5 -5.88 27.01 -15.86
N GLN A 6 -4.69 26.52 -16.24
CA GLN A 6 -4.52 25.10 -16.51
C GLN A 6 -4.96 24.35 -15.24
N ASP A 7 -6.09 23.66 -15.33
CA ASP A 7 -6.58 22.74 -14.29
C ASP A 7 -5.54 21.61 -14.13
N PHE A 8 -4.61 21.81 -13.22
CA PHE A 8 -3.62 20.79 -12.88
C PHE A 8 -4.33 19.62 -12.21
N VAL A 9 -4.24 18.46 -12.84
CA VAL A 9 -4.83 17.22 -12.29
C VAL A 9 -4.18 16.91 -10.95
N LYS A 10 -5.00 16.76 -9.90
CA LYS A 10 -4.53 16.33 -8.57
C LYS A 10 -3.81 14.97 -8.68
N PRO A 11 -2.76 14.73 -7.89
CA PRO A 11 -2.11 13.42 -7.82
C PRO A 11 -3.12 12.36 -7.36
N ARG A 12 -3.13 11.21 -8.02
CA ARG A 12 -3.86 10.01 -7.55
C ARG A 12 -2.96 9.25 -6.57
N ALA A 13 -3.55 8.43 -5.70
CA ALA A 13 -2.81 7.59 -4.75
C ALA A 13 -1.71 6.76 -5.44
N ILE A 14 -2.04 6.15 -6.57
CA ILE A 14 -1.13 5.32 -7.37
C ILE A 14 0.05 6.10 -7.99
N ASP A 15 -0.08 7.40 -8.23
CA ASP A 15 0.94 8.19 -8.95
C ASP A 15 2.28 8.21 -8.20
N ARG A 16 2.26 8.25 -6.85
CA ARG A 16 3.50 8.21 -6.05
C ARG A 16 4.23 6.88 -6.22
N ALA A 17 3.51 5.76 -6.25
CA ALA A 17 4.09 4.44 -6.46
C ALA A 17 4.66 4.29 -7.88
N VAL A 18 3.93 4.77 -8.89
CA VAL A 18 4.41 4.79 -10.28
C VAL A 18 5.68 5.63 -10.39
N VAL A 19 5.72 6.83 -9.79
CA VAL A 19 6.92 7.68 -9.78
C VAL A 19 8.10 7.02 -9.09
N ALA A 20 7.88 6.36 -7.94
CA ALA A 20 8.92 5.62 -7.25
C ALA A 20 9.48 4.47 -8.10
N ALA A 21 8.60 3.73 -8.79
CA ALA A 21 8.99 2.67 -9.73
C ALA A 21 9.78 3.24 -10.93
N GLN A 22 9.33 4.36 -11.50
CA GLN A 22 10.01 5.06 -12.59
C GLN A 22 11.41 5.55 -12.21
N LEU A 23 11.57 6.11 -11.00
CA LEU A 23 12.84 6.65 -10.51
C LEU A 23 13.77 5.56 -9.98
N GLY A 24 13.23 4.40 -9.64
CA GLY A 24 13.97 3.35 -8.99
C GLY A 24 14.27 3.62 -7.50
N ARG A 25 13.64 4.61 -6.90
CA ARG A 25 13.74 5.02 -5.49
C ARG A 25 12.54 5.86 -5.10
N ASP A 26 12.25 5.99 -3.82
CA ASP A 26 11.21 6.90 -3.36
C ASP A 26 11.53 8.35 -3.75
N LEU A 27 10.47 9.09 -4.08
CA LEU A 27 10.57 10.52 -4.31
C LEU A 27 10.75 11.22 -2.95
N ILE A 28 11.78 12.04 -2.84
CA ILE A 28 12.00 12.89 -1.68
C ILE A 28 10.94 14.00 -1.68
N GLY A 29 10.18 14.12 -0.59
CA GLY A 29 9.09 15.09 -0.48
C GLY A 29 7.75 14.62 -1.06
N SER A 30 6.76 15.49 -1.08
CA SER A 30 5.41 15.21 -1.58
C SER A 30 5.23 15.68 -3.02
N ILE A 31 4.38 14.98 -3.79
CA ILE A 31 3.94 15.42 -5.11
C ILE A 31 2.84 16.46 -4.90
N ALA A 32 3.10 17.69 -5.33
CA ALA A 32 2.12 18.77 -5.27
C ALA A 32 1.16 18.71 -6.46
N ARG A 33 1.69 18.42 -7.67
CA ARG A 33 0.91 18.40 -8.91
C ARG A 33 1.56 17.45 -9.94
N ILE A 34 0.81 17.08 -10.99
CA ILE A 34 1.31 16.35 -12.15
C ILE A 34 1.13 17.20 -13.41
N PRO A 35 2.13 18.01 -13.78
CA PRO A 35 2.04 18.91 -14.92
C PRO A 35 1.92 18.18 -16.26
N ARG A 36 2.48 16.96 -16.35
CA ARG A 36 2.42 16.20 -17.61
C ARG A 36 2.28 14.70 -17.37
N ARG A 37 1.34 14.10 -18.11
CA ARG A 37 1.16 12.64 -18.24
C ARG A 37 1.43 12.22 -19.70
N CYS A 38 1.87 10.97 -19.88
CA CYS A 38 1.98 10.36 -21.21
C CYS A 38 0.62 9.88 -21.74
N SER A 39 0.58 9.40 -22.97
CA SER A 39 -0.60 8.81 -23.62
C SER A 39 -1.21 7.62 -22.84
N TYR A 40 -0.42 6.94 -22.02
CA TYR A 40 -0.87 5.89 -21.11
C TYR A 40 -1.38 6.42 -19.74
N GLY A 41 -1.51 7.73 -19.57
CA GLY A 41 -1.99 8.36 -18.36
C GLY A 41 -0.98 8.37 -17.19
N GLN A 42 0.27 7.94 -17.41
CA GLN A 42 1.29 7.87 -16.36
C GLN A 42 2.08 9.17 -16.23
N PRO A 43 2.56 9.55 -15.02
CA PRO A 43 3.37 10.74 -14.82
C PRO A 43 4.63 10.74 -15.70
N GLN A 44 4.86 11.83 -16.44
CA GLN A 44 6.13 12.11 -17.10
C GLN A 44 6.93 13.17 -16.35
N VAL A 45 6.21 14.17 -15.82
CA VAL A 45 6.76 15.23 -14.98
C VAL A 45 5.88 15.40 -13.76
N VAL A 46 6.51 15.48 -12.58
CA VAL A 46 5.84 15.80 -11.32
C VAL A 46 6.36 17.12 -10.77
N SER A 47 5.47 17.87 -10.08
CA SER A 47 5.86 19.02 -9.28
C SER A 47 5.91 18.63 -7.82
N THR A 48 6.98 19.00 -7.12
CA THR A 48 7.21 18.68 -5.71
C THR A 48 7.02 19.90 -4.82
N TYR A 49 6.55 19.66 -3.60
CA TYR A 49 6.43 20.69 -2.58
C TYR A 49 7.83 21.16 -2.11
N PRO A 50 8.08 22.46 -1.99
CA PRO A 50 9.43 22.99 -1.79
C PRO A 50 9.99 22.83 -0.36
N VAL A 51 9.17 22.40 0.59
CA VAL A 51 9.54 22.25 1.99
C VAL A 51 9.39 20.79 2.40
N ILE A 52 10.46 20.19 2.92
CA ILE A 52 10.43 18.84 3.45
C ILE A 52 10.41 18.89 4.95
N TRP A 53 9.31 18.45 5.55
CA TRP A 53 9.19 18.23 6.98
C TRP A 53 9.60 16.79 7.30
N HIS A 54 10.55 16.62 8.21
CA HIS A 54 10.90 15.29 8.71
C HIS A 54 10.13 15.04 10.00
N ASN A 55 9.37 13.97 10.07
CA ASN A 55 8.75 13.52 11.32
C ASN A 55 9.84 12.96 12.24
N GLY A 56 10.25 13.73 13.22
CA GLY A 56 11.04 13.21 14.33
C GLY A 56 10.11 12.49 15.29
N GLY A 57 10.23 11.17 15.45
CA GLY A 57 9.45 10.43 16.41
C GLY A 57 9.45 11.10 17.80
N LEU A 58 8.33 10.98 18.55
CA LEU A 58 8.15 11.47 19.92
C LEU A 58 8.42 12.99 20.11
N GLY A 59 7.57 13.86 19.53
CA GLY A 59 7.45 15.27 19.96
C GLY A 59 8.67 16.18 19.70
N ARG A 60 9.65 15.75 18.90
CA ARG A 60 10.76 16.60 18.49
C ARG A 60 10.38 17.42 17.27
N VAL A 61 10.37 18.74 17.42
CA VAL A 61 10.29 19.68 16.28
C VAL A 61 11.53 19.47 15.40
N VAL A 62 11.35 18.84 14.26
CA VAL A 62 12.42 18.63 13.28
C VAL A 62 12.48 19.85 12.38
N LYS A 63 13.68 20.42 12.21
CA LYS A 63 13.87 21.56 11.32
C LYS A 63 13.57 21.14 9.88
N PRO A 64 12.73 21.90 9.14
CA PRO A 64 12.46 21.62 7.74
C PRO A 64 13.72 21.76 6.89
N LYS A 65 13.74 21.06 5.75
CA LYS A 65 14.80 21.18 4.74
C LYS A 65 14.27 21.82 3.46
N PRO A 66 15.04 22.74 2.82
CA PRO A 66 14.66 23.29 1.53
C PRO A 66 14.77 22.23 0.44
N PHE A 67 13.78 22.19 -0.44
CA PHE A 67 13.80 21.36 -1.62
C PHE A 67 13.61 22.23 -2.87
N PRO A 68 14.71 22.79 -3.42
CA PRO A 68 14.62 23.82 -4.45
C PRO A 68 14.19 23.31 -5.83
N THR A 69 14.17 22.01 -6.05
CA THR A 69 13.74 21.42 -7.34
C THR A 69 12.21 21.30 -7.35
N VAL A 70 11.54 22.06 -8.23
CA VAL A 70 10.08 22.05 -8.36
C VAL A 70 9.62 20.95 -9.31
N TYR A 71 10.27 20.82 -10.48
CA TYR A 71 9.87 19.87 -11.51
C TYR A 71 10.87 18.73 -11.63
N TRP A 72 10.34 17.50 -11.61
CA TRP A 72 11.10 16.28 -11.77
C TRP A 72 10.65 15.52 -13.01
N LEU A 73 11.59 15.22 -13.88
CA LEU A 73 11.40 14.30 -14.98
C LEU A 73 11.44 12.88 -14.44
N THR A 74 10.30 12.19 -14.46
CA THR A 74 10.18 10.84 -13.89
C THR A 74 10.15 9.74 -14.95
N CYS A 75 9.62 10.03 -16.15
CA CYS A 75 9.48 9.06 -17.23
C CYS A 75 10.83 8.41 -17.61
N PRO A 76 11.01 7.07 -17.45
CA PRO A 76 12.27 6.40 -17.76
C PRO A 76 12.70 6.60 -19.21
N HIS A 77 11.77 6.51 -20.16
CA HIS A 77 12.04 6.69 -21.59
C HIS A 77 12.68 8.05 -21.90
N VAL A 78 12.09 9.12 -21.38
CA VAL A 78 12.62 10.48 -21.60
C VAL A 78 13.93 10.69 -20.83
N ARG A 79 14.02 10.17 -19.60
CA ARG A 79 15.24 10.27 -18.78
C ARG A 79 16.43 9.59 -19.45
N GLU A 80 16.24 8.38 -19.98
CA GLU A 80 17.28 7.65 -20.72
C GLU A 80 17.75 8.47 -21.93
N ALA A 81 16.83 9.01 -22.72
CA ALA A 81 17.15 9.84 -23.89
C ALA A 81 17.94 11.12 -23.51
N ILE A 82 17.52 11.81 -22.44
CA ILE A 82 18.23 13.00 -21.95
C ILE A 82 19.61 12.65 -21.39
N SER A 83 19.77 11.49 -20.72
CA SER A 83 21.10 11.04 -20.26
C SER A 83 22.09 10.83 -21.41
N VAL A 84 21.61 10.40 -22.59
CA VAL A 84 22.45 10.29 -23.80
C VAL A 84 22.94 11.68 -24.21
N LEU A 85 22.07 12.67 -24.32
CA LEU A 85 22.44 14.04 -24.68
C LEU A 85 23.43 14.65 -23.67
N GLU A 86 23.24 14.39 -22.38
CA GLU A 86 24.21 14.84 -21.34
C GLU A 86 25.59 14.20 -21.54
N SER A 87 25.64 12.90 -21.89
CA SER A 87 26.89 12.17 -22.15
C SER A 87 27.60 12.63 -23.43
N GLU A 88 26.85 13.16 -24.40
CA GLU A 88 27.35 13.74 -25.66
C GLU A 88 27.81 15.19 -25.52
N GLY A 89 27.67 15.81 -24.32
CA GLY A 89 28.24 17.11 -24.02
C GLY A 89 27.28 18.30 -24.14
N MET A 90 25.97 18.07 -24.37
CA MET A 90 24.98 19.13 -24.56
C MET A 90 24.88 20.14 -23.39
N ILE A 91 25.27 19.77 -22.18
CA ILE A 91 25.37 20.72 -21.04
C ILE A 91 26.38 21.82 -21.37
N GLY A 92 27.54 21.44 -21.94
CA GLY A 92 28.58 22.38 -22.38
C GLY A 92 28.09 23.28 -23.50
N GLU A 93 27.42 22.73 -24.51
CA GLU A 93 26.84 23.50 -25.62
C GLU A 93 25.83 24.56 -25.14
N ALA A 94 24.94 24.16 -24.18
CA ALA A 94 24.00 25.10 -23.58
C ALA A 94 24.69 26.22 -22.80
N ALA A 95 25.78 25.91 -22.05
CA ALA A 95 26.57 26.89 -21.34
C ALA A 95 27.27 27.88 -22.30
N GLU A 96 27.85 27.40 -23.40
CA GLU A 96 28.43 28.23 -24.44
C GLU A 96 27.39 29.15 -25.10
N LEU A 97 26.16 28.66 -25.33
CA LEU A 97 25.07 29.49 -25.89
C LEU A 97 24.67 30.61 -24.91
N ILE A 98 24.61 30.31 -23.61
CA ILE A 98 24.33 31.33 -22.58
C ILE A 98 25.41 32.41 -22.56
N GLU A 99 26.68 32.10 -22.84
CA GLU A 99 27.77 33.08 -22.87
C GLU A 99 27.77 33.93 -24.14
N ARG A 100 27.55 33.35 -25.30
CA ARG A 100 27.74 34.01 -26.58
C ARG A 100 26.48 34.61 -27.22
N ASP A 101 25.27 34.11 -26.82
CA ASP A 101 24.00 34.57 -27.37
C ASP A 101 23.20 35.33 -26.29
N GLU A 102 23.02 36.63 -26.52
CA GLU A 102 22.36 37.50 -25.56
C GLU A 102 20.86 37.20 -25.41
N ASP A 103 20.19 36.81 -26.49
CA ASP A 103 18.76 36.51 -26.46
C ASP A 103 18.52 35.17 -25.73
N PHE A 104 19.36 34.16 -26.00
CA PHE A 104 19.33 32.89 -25.30
C PHE A 104 19.61 33.08 -23.79
N ARG A 105 20.61 33.90 -23.42
CA ARG A 105 20.92 34.23 -22.01
C ARG A 105 19.74 34.91 -21.32
N LYS A 106 19.12 35.92 -21.94
CA LYS A 106 17.95 36.60 -21.37
C LYS A 106 16.77 35.66 -21.18
N ALA A 107 16.52 34.78 -22.13
CA ALA A 107 15.47 33.76 -22.04
C ALA A 107 15.75 32.76 -20.90
N HIS A 108 17.01 32.35 -20.72
CA HIS A 108 17.45 31.49 -19.64
C HIS A 108 17.29 32.14 -18.27
N GLU A 109 17.68 33.41 -18.12
CA GLU A 109 17.50 34.18 -16.87
C GLU A 109 16.02 34.36 -16.53
N CYS A 110 15.19 34.63 -17.51
CA CYS A 110 13.73 34.71 -17.38
C CYS A 110 13.13 33.37 -16.91
N ALA A 111 13.58 32.25 -17.49
CA ALA A 111 13.15 30.92 -17.08
C ALA A 111 13.50 30.63 -15.60
N ASN A 112 14.71 30.96 -15.16
CA ASN A 112 15.14 30.78 -13.78
C ASN A 112 14.34 31.66 -12.79
N THR A 113 14.08 32.93 -13.16
CA THR A 113 13.28 33.85 -12.35
C THR A 113 11.85 33.35 -12.17
N ARG A 114 11.21 32.93 -13.28
CA ARG A 114 9.86 32.33 -13.25
C ARG A 114 9.84 31.06 -12.40
N TYR A 115 10.83 30.19 -12.55
CA TYR A 115 10.93 28.94 -11.77
C TYR A 115 11.01 29.23 -10.26
N ALA A 116 11.78 30.22 -9.84
CA ALA A 116 11.87 30.66 -8.45
C ALA A 116 10.50 31.19 -7.95
N ALA A 117 9.82 32.01 -8.74
CA ALA A 117 8.48 32.51 -8.42
C ALA A 117 7.43 31.40 -8.30
N GLN A 118 7.43 30.45 -9.23
CA GLN A 118 6.54 29.28 -9.17
C GLN A 118 6.79 28.42 -7.93
N ARG A 119 8.06 28.24 -7.53
CA ARG A 119 8.43 27.56 -6.29
C ARG A 119 7.85 28.25 -5.08
N MET A 120 8.00 29.58 -4.97
CA MET A 120 7.44 30.34 -3.85
C MET A 120 5.91 30.25 -3.80
N ALA A 121 5.23 30.26 -4.95
CA ALA A 121 3.79 30.14 -5.05
C ALA A 121 3.22 28.76 -4.62
N LEU A 122 4.06 27.74 -4.51
CA LEU A 122 3.67 26.43 -3.98
C LEU A 122 3.66 26.36 -2.45
N ILE A 123 4.33 27.30 -1.75
CA ILE A 123 4.45 27.27 -0.30
C ILE A 123 3.16 27.80 0.32
N GLY A 124 2.55 27.02 1.22
CA GLY A 124 1.37 27.43 1.96
C GLY A 124 1.67 28.58 2.94
N GLU A 125 0.64 29.32 3.31
CA GLU A 125 0.76 30.52 4.19
C GLU A 125 1.43 30.19 5.53
N ASP A 126 1.02 29.09 6.17
CA ASP A 126 1.60 28.66 7.47
C ASP A 126 3.09 28.32 7.36
N ASP A 127 3.49 27.60 6.31
CA ASP A 127 4.89 27.26 6.06
C ASP A 127 5.71 28.51 5.71
N LEU A 128 5.14 29.44 4.97
CA LEU A 128 5.81 30.70 4.62
C LEU A 128 6.06 31.54 5.88
N GLU A 129 5.06 31.69 6.75
CA GLU A 129 5.19 32.40 8.02
C GLU A 129 6.26 31.76 8.93
N PHE A 130 6.28 30.42 9.00
CA PHE A 130 7.31 29.69 9.72
C PHE A 130 8.71 29.96 9.14
N LEU A 131 8.85 29.88 7.81
CA LEU A 131 10.14 30.11 7.14
C LEU A 131 10.65 31.55 7.35
N GLU A 132 9.78 32.53 7.37
CA GLU A 132 10.13 33.93 7.63
C GLU A 132 10.66 34.13 9.05
N LYS A 133 10.02 33.51 10.03
CA LYS A 133 10.35 33.68 11.46
C LYS A 133 11.52 32.80 11.90
N GLU A 134 11.48 31.51 11.56
CA GLU A 134 12.34 30.49 12.15
C GLU A 134 13.46 29.99 11.21
N ALA A 135 13.30 30.15 9.89
CA ALA A 135 14.25 29.62 8.91
C ALA A 135 14.59 30.59 7.75
N PRO A 136 14.94 31.84 7.99
CA PRO A 136 15.15 32.87 6.94
C PRO A 136 16.27 32.53 5.96
N LYS A 137 17.26 31.73 6.35
CA LYS A 137 18.31 31.25 5.45
C LYS A 137 17.75 30.24 4.41
N MET A 138 16.84 29.40 4.84
CA MET A 138 16.15 28.45 3.98
C MET A 138 15.23 29.19 2.99
N LEU A 139 14.47 30.15 3.47
CA LEU A 139 13.60 30.98 2.64
C LEU A 139 14.41 31.68 1.53
N ARG A 140 15.59 32.21 1.84
CA ARG A 140 16.48 32.80 0.83
C ARG A 140 16.89 31.78 -0.23
N VAL A 141 17.25 30.55 0.14
CA VAL A 141 17.58 29.51 -0.83
C VAL A 141 16.39 29.24 -1.76
N LEU A 142 15.19 29.13 -1.20
CA LEU A 142 13.97 28.87 -1.98
C LEU A 142 13.62 30.05 -2.91
N ARG A 143 13.83 31.29 -2.49
CA ARG A 143 13.48 32.48 -3.25
C ARG A 143 14.54 32.87 -4.29
N ASP A 144 15.84 32.75 -3.96
CA ASP A 144 16.92 33.41 -4.68
C ASP A 144 17.74 32.44 -5.56
N THR A 145 17.36 31.15 -5.67
CA THR A 145 18.02 30.19 -6.55
C THR A 145 17.12 29.80 -7.72
N GLY A 146 17.73 29.54 -8.87
CA GLY A 146 17.06 29.10 -10.08
C GLY A 146 16.86 27.60 -10.18
N ILE A 147 16.77 27.09 -11.39
CA ILE A 147 16.62 25.69 -11.76
C ILE A 147 17.82 24.90 -11.23
N GLY A 148 17.54 23.82 -10.46
CA GLY A 148 18.60 23.03 -9.84
C GLY A 148 19.34 23.69 -8.67
N GLY A 149 18.80 24.78 -8.13
CA GLY A 149 19.41 25.50 -7.01
C GLY A 149 20.62 26.34 -7.43
N VAL A 150 20.71 26.76 -8.69
CA VAL A 150 21.81 27.59 -9.21
C VAL A 150 21.70 29.01 -8.69
N ALA A 151 22.76 29.52 -8.04
CA ALA A 151 22.73 30.77 -7.29
C ALA A 151 22.79 32.04 -8.14
N ARG A 152 23.17 31.99 -9.40
CA ARG A 152 23.39 33.17 -10.26
C ARG A 152 22.67 33.11 -11.63
N PHE A 153 21.72 32.21 -11.77
CA PHE A 153 20.97 31.99 -13.02
C PHE A 153 21.83 31.79 -14.30
N ALA A 154 23.14 31.61 -14.16
CA ALA A 154 24.11 31.64 -15.26
C ALA A 154 24.65 30.25 -15.64
N GLY A 155 24.12 29.18 -15.06
CA GLY A 155 24.66 27.84 -15.33
C GLY A 155 23.60 26.79 -15.58
N VAL A 156 23.95 25.79 -16.38
CA VAL A 156 23.17 24.58 -16.60
C VAL A 156 23.79 23.44 -15.81
N LYS A 157 23.06 22.93 -14.81
CA LYS A 157 23.57 21.88 -13.91
C LYS A 157 23.23 20.48 -14.45
N CYS A 158 22.08 20.34 -15.10
CA CYS A 158 21.55 19.09 -15.55
C CYS A 158 20.41 19.34 -16.54
N LEU A 159 20.40 18.68 -17.70
CA LEU A 159 19.35 18.84 -18.71
C LEU A 159 18.00 18.31 -18.22
N HIS A 160 17.99 17.25 -17.39
CA HIS A 160 16.75 16.66 -16.86
C HIS A 160 15.84 17.70 -16.18
N MET A 161 16.39 18.64 -15.41
CA MET A 161 15.62 19.66 -14.73
C MET A 161 15.07 20.73 -15.69
N HIS A 162 15.85 21.09 -16.71
CA HIS A 162 15.41 22.04 -17.75
C HIS A 162 14.33 21.44 -18.64
N VAL A 163 14.49 20.16 -19.01
CA VAL A 163 13.48 19.42 -19.77
C VAL A 163 12.20 19.21 -18.96
N ALA A 164 12.32 18.92 -17.65
CA ALA A 164 11.15 18.81 -16.77
C ALA A 164 10.37 20.15 -16.72
N ASP A 165 11.05 21.27 -16.58
CA ASP A 165 10.45 22.61 -16.60
C ASP A 165 9.77 22.91 -17.95
N TYR A 166 10.45 22.60 -19.07
CA TYR A 166 9.89 22.74 -20.41
C TYR A 166 8.65 21.87 -20.63
N MET A 167 8.73 20.60 -20.24
CA MET A 167 7.61 19.65 -20.36
C MET A 167 6.44 19.97 -19.42
N ALA A 168 6.69 20.72 -18.34
CA ALA A 168 5.63 21.29 -17.49
C ALA A 168 4.87 22.45 -18.14
N GLY A 169 5.20 22.82 -19.39
CA GLY A 169 4.55 23.88 -20.15
C GLY A 169 5.22 25.25 -20.01
N ASN A 170 6.43 25.29 -19.45
CA ASN A 170 7.18 26.53 -19.27
C ASN A 170 8.11 26.84 -20.45
N ASN A 171 8.34 28.13 -20.68
CA ASN A 171 9.33 28.61 -21.67
C ASN A 171 10.74 28.42 -21.09
N ASN A 172 11.41 27.33 -21.44
CA ASN A 172 12.77 27.03 -21.01
C ASN A 172 13.67 26.78 -22.23
N PRO A 173 14.60 27.69 -22.58
CA PRO A 173 15.38 27.60 -23.82
C PRO A 173 16.31 26.36 -23.82
N VAL A 174 16.88 25.98 -22.68
CA VAL A 174 17.72 24.78 -22.57
C VAL A 174 16.88 23.50 -22.71
N GLY A 175 15.68 23.49 -22.11
CA GLY A 175 14.75 22.38 -22.26
C GLY A 175 14.21 22.23 -23.69
N ASP A 176 13.90 23.34 -24.35
CA ASP A 176 13.47 23.36 -25.76
C ASP A 176 14.58 22.87 -26.69
N MET A 177 15.81 23.33 -26.49
CA MET A 177 16.99 22.87 -27.25
C MET A 177 17.15 21.34 -27.13
N ALA A 178 17.12 20.79 -25.91
CA ALA A 178 17.27 19.36 -25.71
C ALA A 178 16.14 18.54 -26.36
N VAL A 179 14.88 18.97 -26.19
CA VAL A 179 13.72 18.30 -26.79
C VAL A 179 13.73 18.40 -28.32
N SER A 180 14.14 19.55 -28.87
CA SER A 180 14.26 19.75 -30.31
C SER A 180 15.33 18.83 -30.93
N THR A 181 16.46 18.65 -30.23
CA THR A 181 17.51 17.72 -30.68
C THR A 181 17.01 16.26 -30.66
N LEU A 182 16.30 15.84 -29.61
CA LEU A 182 15.67 14.51 -29.57
C LEU A 182 14.71 14.28 -30.73
N ARG A 183 13.84 15.27 -31.03
CA ARG A 183 12.89 15.19 -32.15
C ARG A 183 13.60 15.09 -33.51
N GLN A 184 14.66 15.83 -33.71
CA GLN A 184 15.49 15.75 -34.94
C GLN A 184 16.16 14.37 -35.09
N ALA A 185 16.53 13.75 -33.96
CA ALA A 185 17.05 12.39 -33.91
C ALA A 185 15.96 11.31 -34.03
N GLY A 186 14.68 11.67 -34.19
CA GLY A 186 13.55 10.75 -34.28
C GLY A 186 13.12 10.15 -32.93
N VAL A 187 13.58 10.72 -31.82
CA VAL A 187 13.21 10.27 -30.46
C VAL A 187 12.01 11.10 -29.97
N TRP A 188 10.90 10.43 -29.77
CA TRP A 188 9.66 11.04 -29.28
C TRP A 188 9.59 11.02 -27.74
N LEU A 189 8.84 11.97 -27.16
CA LEU A 189 8.64 12.03 -25.70
C LEU A 189 7.61 11.00 -25.17
N GLU A 190 6.98 10.26 -26.06
CA GLU A 190 6.04 9.18 -25.74
C GLU A 190 6.72 7.83 -25.99
N CYS A 191 6.55 6.87 -25.08
CA CYS A 191 7.10 5.53 -25.23
C CYS A 191 6.12 4.59 -25.95
N ASP A 192 6.65 3.59 -26.67
CA ASP A 192 5.85 2.63 -27.44
C ASP A 192 5.32 1.46 -26.59
N GLY A 193 5.79 1.31 -25.35
CA GLY A 193 5.60 0.06 -24.61
C GLY A 193 4.89 0.18 -23.25
N GLY A 194 4.43 1.36 -22.83
CA GLY A 194 3.70 1.47 -21.57
C GLY A 194 4.45 0.95 -20.34
N ARG A 195 5.78 1.06 -20.30
CA ARG A 195 6.69 0.45 -19.27
C ARG A 195 6.29 0.73 -17.82
N CYS A 196 5.51 1.78 -17.58
CA CYS A 196 5.12 2.24 -16.26
C CYS A 196 3.63 2.01 -15.98
N VAL A 197 2.92 1.36 -16.91
CA VAL A 197 1.48 1.08 -16.72
C VAL A 197 1.35 0.00 -15.66
N PRO A 198 0.59 0.25 -14.57
CA PRO A 198 0.30 -0.78 -13.59
C PRO A 198 -0.41 -1.98 -14.24
N ALA A 199 -0.11 -3.17 -13.78
CA ALA A 199 -0.83 -4.37 -14.20
C ALA A 199 -2.18 -4.41 -13.50
N ARG A 200 -3.30 -4.45 -14.26
CA ARG A 200 -4.61 -4.69 -13.66
C ARG A 200 -4.86 -6.18 -13.57
N VAL A 201 -5.07 -6.66 -12.34
CA VAL A 201 -5.16 -8.09 -12.02
C VAL A 201 -6.38 -8.37 -11.15
N ALA A 202 -6.82 -9.62 -11.13
CA ALA A 202 -7.90 -10.10 -10.26
C ALA A 202 -7.43 -11.28 -9.40
N ALA A 203 -7.65 -11.17 -8.11
CA ALA A 203 -7.42 -12.21 -7.11
C ALA A 203 -8.77 -12.69 -6.59
N ILE A 204 -9.07 -14.01 -6.73
CA ILE A 204 -10.31 -14.62 -6.24
C ILE A 204 -9.92 -15.71 -5.25
N ASN A 205 -10.41 -15.63 -4.02
CA ASN A 205 -10.13 -16.61 -2.97
C ASN A 205 -11.41 -17.22 -2.41
N ALA A 206 -11.54 -18.54 -2.51
CA ALA A 206 -12.61 -19.33 -1.91
C ALA A 206 -12.19 -19.77 -0.49
N GLY A 207 -12.60 -18.99 0.51
CA GLY A 207 -12.43 -19.33 1.91
C GLY A 207 -13.50 -20.28 2.44
N SER A 208 -13.40 -20.71 3.69
CA SER A 208 -14.35 -21.64 4.32
C SER A 208 -15.76 -21.07 4.45
N ASN A 209 -15.90 -19.77 4.70
CA ASN A 209 -17.20 -19.11 4.86
C ASN A 209 -17.62 -18.28 3.65
N SER A 210 -16.67 -17.62 2.98
CA SER A 210 -16.96 -16.67 1.90
C SER A 210 -15.96 -16.80 0.76
N THR A 211 -16.44 -16.56 -0.46
CA THR A 211 -15.61 -16.33 -1.64
C THR A 211 -15.49 -14.83 -1.86
N LYS A 212 -14.26 -14.37 -2.10
CA LYS A 212 -13.94 -12.93 -2.21
C LYS A 212 -13.18 -12.66 -3.49
N VAL A 213 -13.32 -11.44 -4.01
CA VAL A 213 -12.54 -10.94 -5.15
C VAL A 213 -11.92 -9.60 -4.83
N LEU A 214 -10.70 -9.38 -5.31
CA LEU A 214 -10.04 -8.09 -5.41
C LEU A 214 -9.60 -7.88 -6.85
N VAL A 215 -10.09 -6.84 -7.50
CA VAL A 215 -9.50 -6.31 -8.74
C VAL A 215 -8.62 -5.13 -8.36
N ALA A 216 -7.36 -5.15 -8.76
CA ALA A 216 -6.38 -4.17 -8.34
C ALA A 216 -5.42 -3.77 -9.46
N ASP A 217 -4.88 -2.55 -9.37
CA ASP A 217 -3.74 -2.08 -10.12
C ASP A 217 -2.46 -2.37 -9.32
N VAL A 218 -1.54 -3.11 -9.89
CA VAL A 218 -0.27 -3.48 -9.25
C VAL A 218 0.87 -2.72 -9.89
N VAL A 219 1.57 -1.94 -9.08
CA VAL A 219 2.79 -1.23 -9.46
C VAL A 219 3.99 -2.03 -9.01
N SER A 220 4.77 -2.54 -9.97
CA SER A 220 6.03 -3.24 -9.71
C SER A 220 7.14 -2.69 -10.60
N ARG A 221 8.40 -2.90 -10.20
CA ARG A 221 9.53 -2.60 -11.08
C ARG A 221 9.67 -3.66 -12.17
N PRO A 222 9.96 -3.28 -13.42
CA PRO A 222 10.32 -4.24 -14.45
C PRO A 222 11.58 -5.03 -14.03
N ASN A 223 11.52 -6.38 -14.16
CA ASN A 223 12.67 -7.31 -14.05
C ASN A 223 13.35 -7.52 -12.69
N TRP A 224 12.80 -7.02 -11.57
CA TRP A 224 13.51 -7.17 -10.30
C TRP A 224 13.49 -8.59 -9.68
N LEU A 225 12.66 -9.51 -10.21
CA LEU A 225 12.64 -10.93 -9.82
C LEU A 225 13.15 -11.89 -10.91
N ALA A 226 13.76 -11.40 -11.97
CA ALA A 226 14.27 -12.27 -13.03
C ALA A 226 15.43 -13.14 -12.51
N GLY A 227 15.27 -14.47 -12.57
CA GLY A 227 16.37 -15.43 -12.39
C GLY A 227 16.67 -15.91 -10.96
N SER A 228 15.82 -15.69 -9.96
CA SER A 228 16.07 -16.17 -8.59
C SER A 228 15.20 -17.39 -8.20
N ASP A 229 15.79 -18.44 -7.63
CA ASP A 229 15.08 -19.50 -6.92
C ASP A 229 14.76 -19.04 -5.48
N GLY A 230 13.73 -19.62 -4.85
CA GLY A 230 13.29 -19.30 -3.48
C GLY A 230 11.83 -18.81 -3.38
N SER A 231 11.31 -18.69 -2.15
CA SER A 231 9.93 -18.23 -1.90
C SER A 231 9.73 -16.78 -2.36
N VAL A 232 8.48 -16.37 -2.60
CA VAL A 232 8.16 -14.99 -3.01
C VAL A 232 8.59 -14.02 -1.92
N CYS A 233 8.35 -14.37 -0.65
CA CYS A 233 8.73 -13.52 0.49
C CYS A 233 10.24 -13.37 0.64
N SER A 234 11.05 -14.44 0.49
CA SER A 234 12.51 -14.33 0.57
C SER A 234 13.09 -13.42 -0.50
N LYS A 235 12.51 -13.43 -1.70
CA LYS A 235 12.89 -12.52 -2.80
C LYS A 235 12.53 -11.08 -2.55
N ILE A 236 11.33 -10.85 -2.01
CA ILE A 236 10.86 -9.51 -1.60
C ILE A 236 11.78 -8.96 -0.51
N MET A 237 12.18 -9.80 0.45
CA MET A 237 13.05 -9.38 1.55
C MET A 237 14.47 -9.03 1.08
N LYS A 238 15.01 -9.79 0.12
CA LYS A 238 16.28 -9.44 -0.51
C LYS A 238 16.20 -8.10 -1.23
N ALA A 239 15.12 -7.88 -1.99
CA ALA A 239 14.89 -6.61 -2.67
C ALA A 239 14.68 -5.44 -1.70
N TYR A 240 14.04 -5.68 -0.55
CA TYR A 240 13.91 -4.69 0.53
C TYR A 240 15.28 -4.31 1.10
N GLY A 241 16.15 -5.28 1.37
CA GLY A 241 17.52 -5.05 1.82
C GLY A 241 18.36 -4.23 0.82
N ASP A 242 18.21 -4.49 -0.47
CA ASP A 242 18.96 -3.82 -1.54
C ASP A 242 18.42 -2.44 -1.93
N SER A 243 17.13 -2.22 -1.81
CA SER A 243 16.43 -1.06 -2.40
C SER A 243 15.40 -0.38 -1.46
N GLY A 244 15.28 -0.83 -0.23
CA GLY A 244 14.25 -0.37 0.71
C GLY A 244 12.83 -0.71 0.24
N ALA A 245 11.82 0.01 0.74
CA ALA A 245 10.41 -0.22 0.43
C ALA A 245 10.05 -0.13 -1.07
N VAL A 246 10.93 0.42 -1.90
CA VAL A 246 10.70 0.57 -3.36
C VAL A 246 10.77 -0.77 -4.10
N GLY A 247 11.38 -1.80 -3.51
CA GLY A 247 11.42 -3.15 -4.08
C GLY A 247 10.10 -3.93 -3.94
N ILE A 248 9.18 -3.49 -3.11
CA ILE A 248 7.93 -4.19 -2.83
C ILE A 248 6.85 -3.77 -3.84
N PRO A 249 6.11 -4.73 -4.46
CA PRO A 249 4.95 -4.39 -5.27
C PRO A 249 3.93 -3.62 -4.44
N ARG A 250 3.28 -2.62 -5.04
CA ARG A 250 2.22 -1.87 -4.39
C ARG A 250 0.89 -2.18 -5.05
N VAL A 251 -0.10 -2.53 -4.24
CA VAL A 251 -1.43 -2.94 -4.67
C VAL A 251 -2.41 -1.82 -4.39
N PHE A 252 -3.16 -1.42 -5.41
CA PHE A 252 -4.20 -0.39 -5.32
C PHE A 252 -5.53 -1.01 -5.71
N GLY A 253 -6.43 -1.18 -4.77
CA GLY A 253 -7.76 -1.75 -4.98
C GLY A 253 -8.58 -0.90 -5.96
N VAL A 254 -9.18 -1.55 -6.94
CA VAL A 254 -10.14 -0.96 -7.89
C VAL A 254 -11.56 -1.36 -7.50
N CYS A 255 -11.73 -2.63 -7.13
CA CYS A 255 -13.00 -3.17 -6.67
C CYS A 255 -12.73 -4.35 -5.74
N MET A 256 -13.47 -4.42 -4.64
CA MET A 256 -13.50 -5.58 -3.75
C MET A 256 -14.96 -6.01 -3.56
N ASP A 257 -15.22 -7.31 -3.64
CA ASP A 257 -16.53 -7.89 -3.36
C ASP A 257 -16.38 -9.23 -2.63
N ALA A 258 -17.43 -9.64 -1.92
CA ALA A 258 -17.46 -10.87 -1.14
C ALA A 258 -18.86 -11.47 -1.11
N ARG A 259 -18.94 -12.79 -1.23
CA ARG A 259 -20.18 -13.57 -1.09
C ARG A 259 -20.03 -14.65 -0.05
N ILE A 260 -21.00 -14.80 0.82
CA ILE A 260 -21.08 -15.93 1.76
C ILE A 260 -21.45 -17.17 0.96
N THR A 261 -20.55 -18.13 0.87
CA THR A 261 -20.72 -19.37 0.12
C THR A 261 -20.82 -20.60 1.01
N GLY A 262 -20.38 -20.51 2.27
CA GLY A 262 -20.48 -21.58 3.25
C GLY A 262 -19.75 -22.87 2.85
N LEU A 263 -18.64 -22.77 2.11
CA LEU A 263 -17.91 -23.93 1.55
C LEU A 263 -17.50 -24.94 2.63
N GLY A 264 -17.11 -24.46 3.83
CA GLY A 264 -16.72 -25.30 4.95
C GLY A 264 -17.87 -25.77 5.86
N HIS A 265 -19.12 -25.43 5.53
CA HIS A 265 -20.25 -25.78 6.37
C HIS A 265 -20.49 -27.29 6.42
N GLY A 266 -20.54 -27.88 7.61
CA GLY A 266 -20.71 -29.32 7.84
C GLY A 266 -19.47 -30.17 7.54
N LEU A 267 -18.34 -29.57 7.15
CA LEU A 267 -17.10 -30.29 6.81
C LEU A 267 -16.55 -31.11 8.00
N GLY A 268 -16.58 -30.55 9.21
CA GLY A 268 -16.10 -31.24 10.42
C GLY A 268 -16.85 -32.53 10.73
N GLU A 269 -18.12 -32.65 10.36
CA GLU A 269 -18.96 -33.83 10.60
C GLU A 269 -18.83 -34.85 9.47
N THR A 270 -18.73 -34.39 8.21
CA THR A 270 -18.83 -35.23 7.02
C THR A 270 -17.49 -35.55 6.35
N GLY A 271 -16.43 -34.77 6.64
CA GLY A 271 -15.16 -34.79 5.89
C GLY A 271 -15.26 -34.30 4.44
N ARG A 272 -16.44 -33.80 4.02
CA ARG A 272 -16.73 -33.46 2.62
C ARG A 272 -17.36 -32.08 2.49
N LEU A 273 -17.11 -31.42 1.36
CA LEU A 273 -17.76 -30.15 1.02
C LEU A 273 -19.25 -30.37 0.72
N SER A 274 -20.12 -29.54 1.27
CA SER A 274 -21.57 -29.64 0.95
C SER A 274 -21.82 -29.30 -0.53
N GLU A 275 -22.81 -29.93 -1.13
CA GLU A 275 -23.21 -29.65 -2.51
C GLU A 275 -23.65 -28.20 -2.69
N ALA A 276 -24.41 -27.66 -1.74
CA ALA A 276 -24.84 -26.25 -1.73
C ALA A 276 -23.65 -25.29 -1.63
N GLY A 277 -22.68 -25.56 -0.75
CA GLY A 277 -21.48 -24.73 -0.60
C GLY A 277 -20.60 -24.75 -1.88
N ARG A 278 -20.43 -25.92 -2.50
CA ARG A 278 -19.72 -26.01 -3.79
C ARG A 278 -20.43 -25.22 -4.89
N ALA A 279 -21.75 -25.42 -5.05
CA ALA A 279 -22.52 -24.71 -6.07
C ALA A 279 -22.45 -23.18 -5.90
N ALA A 280 -22.67 -22.69 -4.66
CA ALA A 280 -22.56 -21.26 -4.35
C ALA A 280 -21.14 -20.70 -4.59
N THR A 281 -20.10 -21.51 -4.31
CA THR A 281 -18.70 -21.11 -4.57
C THR A 281 -18.42 -21.02 -6.08
N VAL A 282 -18.88 -21.98 -6.88
CA VAL A 282 -18.72 -21.97 -8.35
C VAL A 282 -19.44 -20.78 -8.96
N GLU A 283 -20.68 -20.51 -8.53
CA GLU A 283 -21.46 -19.35 -8.98
C GLU A 283 -20.75 -18.02 -8.62
N ALA A 284 -20.28 -17.86 -7.38
CA ALA A 284 -19.56 -16.68 -6.95
C ALA A 284 -18.27 -16.46 -7.78
N ILE A 285 -17.49 -17.51 -8.03
CA ILE A 285 -16.29 -17.44 -8.87
C ILE A 285 -16.66 -17.01 -10.30
N SER A 286 -17.72 -17.58 -10.89
CA SER A 286 -18.17 -17.25 -12.24
C SER A 286 -18.54 -15.76 -12.37
N ASP A 287 -19.29 -15.24 -11.42
CA ASP A 287 -19.68 -13.83 -11.40
C ASP A 287 -18.48 -12.91 -11.21
N PHE A 288 -17.55 -13.28 -10.31
CA PHE A 288 -16.32 -12.52 -10.07
C PHE A 288 -15.37 -12.54 -11.27
N MET A 289 -15.36 -13.62 -12.05
CA MET A 289 -14.67 -13.66 -13.34
C MET A 289 -15.28 -12.67 -14.34
N GLY A 290 -16.61 -12.59 -14.41
CA GLY A 290 -17.35 -11.61 -15.23
C GLY A 290 -17.03 -10.17 -14.80
N LEU A 291 -17.07 -9.89 -13.49
CA LEU A 291 -16.70 -8.60 -12.90
C LEU A 291 -15.25 -8.22 -13.24
N SER A 292 -14.32 -9.16 -13.08
CA SER A 292 -12.89 -8.94 -13.36
C SER A 292 -12.65 -8.54 -14.82
N ARG A 293 -13.31 -9.23 -15.78
CA ARG A 293 -13.26 -8.88 -17.21
C ARG A 293 -13.84 -7.48 -17.48
N SER A 294 -15.00 -7.17 -16.87
CA SER A 294 -15.67 -5.88 -17.07
C SER A 294 -14.82 -4.69 -16.57
N LEU A 295 -14.00 -4.91 -15.55
CA LEU A 295 -13.07 -3.93 -14.98
C LEU A 295 -11.71 -3.93 -15.70
N GLY A 296 -11.52 -4.75 -16.74
CA GLY A 296 -10.32 -4.77 -17.56
C GLY A 296 -9.10 -5.42 -16.91
N ALA A 297 -9.31 -6.44 -16.06
CA ALA A 297 -8.21 -7.23 -15.55
C ALA A 297 -7.62 -8.11 -16.66
N ASP A 298 -6.29 -8.10 -16.81
CA ASP A 298 -5.57 -8.87 -17.83
C ASP A 298 -5.29 -10.31 -17.38
N ARG A 299 -5.19 -10.50 -16.06
CA ARG A 299 -4.85 -11.80 -15.44
C ARG A 299 -5.71 -12.04 -14.21
N VAL A 300 -5.98 -13.31 -13.94
CA VAL A 300 -6.72 -13.76 -12.75
C VAL A 300 -6.00 -14.93 -12.08
N TRP A 301 -6.11 -15.00 -10.77
CA TRP A 301 -5.72 -16.17 -9.99
C TRP A 301 -6.84 -16.54 -9.04
N VAL A 302 -7.28 -17.81 -9.11
CA VAL A 302 -8.35 -18.35 -8.29
C VAL A 302 -7.77 -19.38 -7.35
N THR A 303 -7.93 -19.14 -6.05
CA THR A 303 -7.41 -20.02 -4.99
C THR A 303 -8.52 -20.51 -4.08
N ALA A 304 -8.26 -21.61 -3.39
CA ALA A 304 -9.03 -22.07 -2.25
C ALA A 304 -8.10 -22.40 -1.08
N THR A 305 -8.61 -22.30 0.14
CA THR A 305 -7.82 -22.42 1.37
C THR A 305 -8.31 -23.56 2.26
N ALA A 306 -8.40 -23.37 3.55
CA ALA A 306 -8.56 -24.38 4.60
C ALA A 306 -9.68 -25.40 4.33
N ALA A 307 -10.89 -24.97 3.92
CA ALA A 307 -12.00 -25.91 3.68
C ALA A 307 -11.70 -26.88 2.53
N ALA A 308 -11.15 -26.37 1.42
CA ALA A 308 -10.78 -27.20 0.28
C ALA A 308 -9.61 -28.13 0.59
N ARG A 309 -8.65 -27.70 1.44
CA ARG A 309 -7.53 -28.56 1.89
C ARG A 309 -7.99 -29.72 2.76
N ALA A 310 -8.94 -29.46 3.67
CA ALA A 310 -9.41 -30.45 4.61
C ALA A 310 -10.42 -31.44 4.02
N ALA A 311 -11.03 -31.12 2.89
CA ALA A 311 -12.07 -31.94 2.29
C ALA A 311 -11.52 -33.10 1.45
N GLU A 312 -12.07 -34.31 1.64
CA GLU A 312 -11.74 -35.50 0.85
C GLU A 312 -12.14 -35.37 -0.63
N ASP A 313 -13.12 -34.50 -0.95
CA ASP A 313 -13.70 -34.33 -2.27
C ASP A 313 -13.38 -32.98 -2.94
N SER A 314 -12.29 -32.33 -2.54
CA SER A 314 -11.82 -31.06 -3.10
C SER A 314 -11.64 -31.08 -4.63
N GLU A 315 -11.24 -32.22 -5.21
CA GLU A 315 -11.12 -32.42 -6.65
C GLU A 315 -12.45 -32.21 -7.41
N ALA A 316 -13.60 -32.46 -6.77
CA ALA A 316 -14.90 -32.18 -7.36
C ALA A 316 -15.12 -30.66 -7.53
N LEU A 317 -14.74 -29.85 -6.54
CA LEU A 317 -14.81 -28.39 -6.64
C LEU A 317 -13.86 -27.87 -7.75
N ILE A 318 -12.61 -28.35 -7.77
CA ILE A 318 -11.61 -27.94 -8.79
C ILE A 318 -12.14 -28.21 -10.20
N ARG A 319 -12.73 -29.39 -10.43
CA ARG A 319 -13.32 -29.77 -11.72
C ARG A 319 -14.51 -28.89 -12.07
N GLN A 320 -15.44 -28.65 -11.14
CA GLN A 320 -16.63 -27.82 -11.36
C GLN A 320 -16.24 -26.37 -11.70
N VAL A 321 -15.26 -25.79 -11.02
CA VAL A 321 -14.76 -24.45 -11.33
C VAL A 321 -14.13 -24.42 -12.72
N LYS A 322 -13.33 -25.45 -13.09
CA LYS A 322 -12.72 -25.52 -14.42
C LYS A 322 -13.77 -25.62 -15.53
N GLU A 323 -14.80 -26.42 -15.32
CA GLU A 323 -15.90 -26.64 -16.30
C GLU A 323 -16.77 -25.37 -16.45
N ALA A 324 -17.09 -24.69 -15.35
CA ALA A 324 -17.97 -23.51 -15.36
C ALA A 324 -17.28 -22.21 -15.76
N CYS A 325 -16.02 -22.04 -15.36
CA CYS A 325 -15.31 -20.74 -15.43
C CYS A 325 -14.10 -20.77 -16.37
N GLU A 326 -13.72 -21.93 -16.92
CA GLU A 326 -12.54 -22.13 -17.77
C GLU A 326 -11.22 -21.72 -17.10
N VAL A 327 -11.20 -21.62 -15.75
CA VAL A 327 -10.04 -21.24 -14.95
C VAL A 327 -9.65 -22.38 -14.01
N ARG A 328 -8.36 -22.48 -13.68
CA ARG A 328 -7.87 -23.43 -12.69
C ARG A 328 -8.07 -22.86 -11.29
N LEU A 329 -8.77 -23.59 -10.40
CA LEU A 329 -8.77 -23.39 -8.98
C LEU A 329 -7.52 -24.06 -8.37
N GLU A 330 -6.74 -23.33 -7.62
CA GLU A 330 -5.55 -23.82 -6.94
C GLU A 330 -5.77 -23.86 -5.43
N VAL A 331 -5.60 -25.04 -4.82
CA VAL A 331 -5.67 -25.19 -3.36
C VAL A 331 -4.29 -24.90 -2.79
N VAL A 332 -4.16 -23.81 -2.04
CA VAL A 332 -2.88 -23.34 -1.51
C VAL A 332 -2.55 -23.99 -0.17
N SER A 333 -1.26 -24.26 0.11
CA SER A 333 -0.81 -24.79 1.40
C SER A 333 -0.96 -23.74 2.51
N PRO A 334 -1.01 -24.14 3.80
CA PRO A 334 -1.06 -23.19 4.92
C PRO A 334 0.13 -22.24 4.95
N GLU A 335 1.33 -22.73 4.63
CA GLU A 335 2.55 -21.93 4.60
C GLU A 335 2.47 -20.87 3.50
N PHE A 336 1.99 -21.25 2.31
CA PHE A 336 1.86 -20.32 1.20
C PHE A 336 0.70 -19.31 1.42
N GLU A 337 -0.39 -19.73 2.08
CA GLU A 337 -1.45 -18.83 2.53
C GLU A 337 -0.92 -17.75 3.49
N ALA A 338 -0.06 -18.15 4.45
CA ALA A 338 0.61 -17.23 5.36
C ALA A 338 1.57 -16.29 4.62
N GLU A 339 2.36 -16.79 3.64
CA GLU A 339 3.21 -15.95 2.80
C GLU A 339 2.40 -14.91 2.02
N LEU A 340 1.26 -15.30 1.44
CA LEU A 340 0.37 -14.39 0.70
C LEU A 340 -0.23 -13.33 1.62
N SER A 341 -0.66 -13.72 2.82
CA SER A 341 -1.19 -12.78 3.81
C SER A 341 -0.12 -11.78 4.26
N PHE A 342 1.09 -12.25 4.54
CA PHE A 342 2.24 -11.40 4.89
C PHE A 342 2.57 -10.42 3.75
N LEU A 343 2.68 -10.94 2.52
CA LEU A 343 2.93 -10.11 1.35
C LEU A 343 1.84 -9.06 1.14
N GLY A 344 0.59 -9.42 1.36
CA GLY A 344 -0.56 -8.52 1.22
C GLY A 344 -0.47 -7.34 2.18
N VAL A 345 -0.17 -7.58 3.44
CA VAL A 345 0.01 -6.51 4.44
C VAL A 345 1.17 -5.60 4.06
N VAL A 346 2.31 -6.17 3.67
CA VAL A 346 3.50 -5.39 3.30
C VAL A 346 3.29 -4.61 1.99
N ALA A 347 2.62 -5.19 1.01
CA ALA A 347 2.30 -4.53 -0.27
C ALA A 347 1.24 -3.44 -0.12
N GLY A 348 0.24 -3.65 0.74
CA GLY A 348 -0.82 -2.69 1.05
C GLY A 348 -0.31 -1.50 1.86
N ALA A 349 0.62 -1.69 2.79
CA ALA A 349 1.21 -0.61 3.60
C ALA A 349 1.82 0.53 2.75
N GLY A 350 2.17 0.23 1.49
CA GLY A 350 2.64 1.24 0.54
C GLY A 350 1.55 2.15 -0.04
N SER A 351 0.27 1.76 0.00
CA SER A 351 -0.83 2.56 -0.58
C SER A 351 -1.31 3.66 0.38
N ALA A 352 -1.35 3.41 1.69
CA ALA A 352 -1.77 4.38 2.70
C ALA A 352 -0.88 5.64 2.76
N ALA A 353 0.40 5.53 2.41
CA ALA A 353 1.33 6.66 2.35
C ALA A 353 1.05 7.66 1.20
N ALA A 354 0.18 7.33 0.26
CA ALA A 354 -0.05 8.11 -0.96
C ALA A 354 -1.21 9.11 -0.87
N VAL A 355 -2.14 8.89 0.04
CA VAL A 355 -3.33 9.74 0.18
C VAL A 355 -3.16 10.51 1.48
N GLY A 356 -2.86 11.81 1.46
CA GLY A 356 -2.80 12.77 2.55
C GLY A 356 -3.56 12.45 3.85
N SER A 357 -3.52 11.20 4.29
CA SER A 357 -4.12 10.73 5.53
C SER A 357 -3.36 11.36 6.69
N VAL A 358 -4.10 11.79 7.68
CA VAL A 358 -3.63 12.40 8.94
C VAL A 358 -2.76 11.42 9.74
N ALA A 359 -2.80 10.12 9.39
CA ALA A 359 -1.94 9.10 9.98
C ALA A 359 -0.55 9.13 9.32
N PRO A 360 0.52 9.22 10.11
CA PRO A 360 1.87 9.09 9.58
C PRO A 360 1.97 7.72 8.91
N SER A 361 2.45 7.70 7.66
CA SER A 361 2.83 6.45 7.00
C SER A 361 3.89 5.76 7.86
N VAL A 362 3.47 4.81 8.67
CA VAL A 362 4.40 3.96 9.41
C VAL A 362 5.13 3.16 8.33
N ALA A 363 6.39 3.48 8.10
CA ALA A 363 7.25 2.66 7.27
C ALA A 363 7.42 1.32 8.03
N ILE A 364 6.57 0.35 7.68
CA ILE A 364 6.60 -0.97 8.30
C ILE A 364 7.87 -1.66 7.78
N ASP A 365 8.81 -1.94 8.68
CA ASP A 365 9.92 -2.84 8.39
C ASP A 365 9.41 -4.28 8.46
N PRO A 366 9.38 -5.02 7.34
CA PRO A 366 8.91 -6.40 7.34
C PRO A 366 9.64 -7.32 8.31
N ARG A 367 10.90 -6.98 8.69
CA ARG A 367 11.72 -7.78 9.60
C ARG A 367 11.30 -7.67 11.06
N SER A 368 10.63 -6.56 11.42
CA SER A 368 10.13 -6.28 12.78
C SER A 368 8.61 -6.26 12.84
N LEU A 369 7.95 -6.99 11.92
CA LEU A 369 6.51 -7.05 11.77
C LEU A 369 5.94 -8.35 12.36
N LEU A 370 4.94 -8.24 13.22
CA LEU A 370 4.06 -9.32 13.62
C LEU A 370 2.67 -9.05 13.05
N ILE A 371 2.15 -9.95 12.23
CA ILE A 371 0.77 -9.93 11.74
C ILE A 371 -0.07 -10.84 12.60
N VAL A 372 -1.22 -10.35 13.04
CA VAL A 372 -2.24 -11.09 13.79
C VAL A 372 -3.54 -11.06 13.00
N ASP A 373 -3.90 -12.18 12.38
CA ASP A 373 -5.17 -12.34 11.65
C ASP A 373 -6.22 -12.96 12.57
N SER A 374 -7.12 -12.12 13.09
CA SER A 374 -8.21 -12.55 13.96
C SER A 374 -9.44 -12.92 13.14
N GLY A 375 -9.58 -14.21 12.88
CA GLY A 375 -10.68 -14.80 12.14
C GLY A 375 -11.91 -15.14 12.97
N GLY A 376 -12.86 -15.86 12.34
CA GLY A 376 -14.07 -16.34 13.03
C GLY A 376 -13.83 -17.57 13.91
N MET A 377 -12.94 -18.47 13.49
CA MET A 377 -12.68 -19.76 14.14
C MET A 377 -11.27 -19.87 14.73
N SER A 378 -10.32 -19.09 14.21
CA SER A 378 -8.90 -19.13 14.59
C SER A 378 -8.28 -17.73 14.57
N THR A 379 -7.11 -17.61 15.18
CA THR A 379 -6.24 -16.44 15.10
C THR A 379 -4.85 -16.92 14.69
N GLU A 380 -4.35 -16.37 13.59
CA GLU A 380 -3.04 -16.66 13.03
C GLU A 380 -2.04 -15.57 13.42
N PHE A 381 -0.87 -16.01 13.86
CA PHE A 381 0.28 -15.15 14.13
C PHE A 381 1.33 -15.41 13.05
N THR A 382 1.70 -14.38 12.31
CA THR A 382 2.61 -14.52 11.17
C THR A 382 3.73 -13.48 11.27
N ARG A 383 4.97 -13.93 11.06
CA ARG A 383 6.15 -13.05 11.01
C ARG A 383 7.19 -13.58 10.05
N LEU A 384 8.15 -12.74 9.71
CA LEU A 384 9.33 -13.13 8.98
C LEU A 384 10.40 -13.65 9.96
N ASP A 385 11.02 -14.78 9.63
CA ASP A 385 12.26 -15.22 10.26
C ASP A 385 13.42 -14.41 9.65
N SER A 386 14.04 -13.55 10.45
CA SER A 386 15.10 -12.64 9.99
C SER A 386 16.37 -13.36 9.55
N CYS A 387 16.59 -14.61 10.03
CA CYS A 387 17.77 -15.40 9.68
C CYS A 387 17.59 -16.14 8.36
N THR A 388 16.41 -16.72 8.12
CA THR A 388 16.14 -17.53 6.92
C THR A 388 15.47 -16.73 5.81
N GLY A 389 14.80 -15.62 6.15
CA GLY A 389 13.94 -14.87 5.23
C GLY A 389 12.63 -15.59 4.89
N GLU A 390 12.27 -16.61 5.65
CA GLU A 390 11.04 -17.38 5.49
C GLU A 390 9.92 -16.81 6.37
N VAL A 391 8.70 -16.83 5.86
CA VAL A 391 7.52 -16.52 6.66
C VAL A 391 7.18 -17.71 7.54
N ARG A 392 7.02 -17.45 8.83
CA ARG A 392 6.54 -18.44 9.80
C ARG A 392 5.17 -18.02 10.31
N SER A 393 4.30 -18.99 10.51
CA SER A 393 2.97 -18.79 11.05
C SER A 393 2.62 -19.86 12.06
N ILE A 394 1.86 -19.47 13.10
CA ILE A 394 1.17 -20.38 14.00
C ILE A 394 -0.31 -20.01 14.03
N SER A 395 -1.19 -20.99 14.15
CA SER A 395 -2.63 -20.81 14.28
C SER A 395 -3.10 -21.31 15.63
N LEU A 396 -3.88 -20.48 16.33
CA LEU A 396 -4.54 -20.83 17.58
C LEU A 396 -6.05 -20.97 17.35
N PRO A 397 -6.74 -21.90 18.04
CA PRO A 397 -8.19 -22.06 17.94
C PRO A 397 -8.93 -20.96 18.71
N LEU A 398 -8.62 -19.71 18.40
CA LEU A 398 -9.19 -18.49 18.97
C LEU A 398 -9.88 -17.69 17.87
N GLY A 399 -11.19 -17.82 17.74
CA GLY A 399 -11.96 -17.05 16.76
C GLY A 399 -13.10 -16.28 17.39
N ALA A 400 -13.44 -15.14 16.79
CA ALA A 400 -14.52 -14.30 17.32
C ALA A 400 -15.89 -15.00 17.32
N VAL A 401 -16.15 -15.89 16.35
CA VAL A 401 -17.39 -16.67 16.28
C VAL A 401 -17.35 -17.79 17.31
N SER A 402 -16.30 -18.62 17.32
CA SER A 402 -16.20 -19.76 18.24
C SER A 402 -16.27 -19.32 19.71
N LEU A 403 -15.56 -18.24 20.08
CA LEU A 403 -15.61 -17.70 21.44
C LEU A 403 -16.99 -17.14 21.80
N THR A 404 -17.67 -16.48 20.86
CA THR A 404 -19.02 -15.99 21.06
C THR A 404 -20.00 -17.14 21.30
N ASP A 405 -19.93 -18.20 20.48
CA ASP A 405 -20.80 -19.36 20.58
C ASP A 405 -20.58 -20.17 21.88
N GLU A 406 -19.34 -20.25 22.35
CA GLU A 406 -18.98 -21.02 23.53
C GLU A 406 -19.23 -20.26 24.83
N PHE A 407 -18.95 -18.94 24.89
CA PHE A 407 -18.91 -18.20 26.15
C PHE A 407 -20.01 -17.16 26.33
N LEU A 408 -20.56 -16.58 25.25
CA LEU A 408 -21.50 -15.45 25.33
C LEU A 408 -22.94 -15.91 25.10
N CYS A 409 -23.57 -16.43 26.15
CA CYS A 409 -24.93 -16.98 26.10
C CYS A 409 -26.02 -15.94 26.39
N SER A 410 -25.70 -14.87 27.13
CA SER A 410 -26.63 -13.77 27.41
C SER A 410 -26.46 -12.57 26.49
N ASP A 411 -27.52 -11.75 26.32
CA ASP A 411 -27.49 -10.54 25.51
C ASP A 411 -28.17 -9.37 26.27
N PRO A 412 -27.41 -8.36 26.71
CA PRO A 412 -25.95 -8.24 26.61
C PRO A 412 -25.20 -9.31 27.42
N PRO A 413 -23.93 -9.62 27.04
CA PRO A 413 -23.10 -10.55 27.77
C PRO A 413 -22.91 -10.15 29.23
N SER A 414 -22.99 -11.11 30.15
CA SER A 414 -22.73 -10.86 31.55
C SER A 414 -21.24 -10.68 31.81
N ARG A 415 -20.89 -9.98 32.90
CA ARG A 415 -19.48 -9.82 33.33
C ARG A 415 -18.79 -11.16 33.55
N GLY A 416 -19.51 -12.16 34.08
CA GLY A 416 -18.94 -13.50 34.34
C GLY A 416 -18.58 -14.21 33.02
N GLU A 417 -19.43 -14.14 32.00
CA GLU A 417 -19.16 -14.68 30.65
C GLU A 417 -17.93 -14.01 30.02
N ILE A 418 -17.83 -12.69 30.11
CA ILE A 418 -16.68 -11.93 29.61
C ILE A 418 -15.38 -12.34 30.33
N GLU A 419 -15.40 -12.48 31.66
CA GLU A 419 -14.22 -12.90 32.46
C GLU A 419 -13.78 -14.33 32.10
N GLN A 420 -14.72 -15.26 31.91
CA GLN A 420 -14.43 -16.63 31.47
C GLN A 420 -13.84 -16.68 30.07
N MET A 421 -14.43 -15.96 29.11
CA MET A 421 -13.94 -15.84 27.74
C MET A 421 -12.51 -15.28 27.72
N ARG A 422 -12.26 -14.16 28.39
CA ARG A 422 -10.92 -13.55 28.47
C ARG A 422 -9.90 -14.48 29.15
N GLY A 423 -10.32 -15.23 30.18
CA GLY A 423 -9.50 -16.24 30.80
C GLY A 423 -9.09 -17.35 29.82
N HIS A 424 -10.02 -17.83 29.02
CA HIS A 424 -9.77 -18.81 27.96
C HIS A 424 -8.83 -18.27 26.88
N ILE A 425 -9.05 -17.02 26.42
CA ILE A 425 -8.18 -16.36 25.44
C ILE A 425 -6.75 -16.32 25.95
N ARG A 426 -6.51 -15.84 27.20
CA ARG A 426 -5.17 -15.81 27.81
C ARG A 426 -4.53 -17.19 27.89
N PHE A 427 -5.29 -18.20 28.26
CA PHE A 427 -4.79 -19.58 28.30
C PHE A 427 -4.32 -20.07 26.94
N CYS A 428 -5.10 -19.84 25.88
CA CYS A 428 -4.72 -20.23 24.51
C CYS A 428 -3.53 -19.42 23.98
N LEU A 429 -3.45 -18.13 24.33
CA LEU A 429 -2.37 -17.24 23.90
C LEU A 429 -1.00 -17.62 24.48
N GLU A 430 -0.93 -18.38 25.57
CA GLU A 430 0.34 -18.95 26.08
C GLU A 430 1.03 -19.78 24.99
N GLY A 431 0.28 -20.43 24.10
CA GLY A 431 0.83 -21.15 22.93
C GLY A 431 1.53 -20.27 21.92
N ALA A 432 1.24 -18.97 21.90
CA ALA A 432 1.90 -18.00 21.03
C ALA A 432 3.05 -17.24 21.71
N ARG A 433 3.23 -17.36 23.02
CA ARG A 433 4.19 -16.56 23.80
C ARG A 433 5.61 -16.62 23.23
N GLU A 434 6.13 -17.81 23.01
CA GLU A 434 7.47 -17.97 22.42
C GLU A 434 7.55 -17.42 20.98
N PHE A 435 6.46 -17.58 20.23
CA PHE A 435 6.39 -17.04 18.86
C PHE A 435 6.39 -15.52 18.85
N VAL A 436 5.74 -14.86 19.79
CA VAL A 436 5.68 -13.40 19.92
C VAL A 436 7.00 -12.83 20.47
N HIS A 437 7.61 -13.48 21.47
CA HIS A 437 8.80 -12.99 22.19
C HIS A 437 10.11 -13.70 21.83
N GLY A 438 10.06 -14.93 21.29
CA GLY A 438 11.18 -15.86 21.20
C GLY A 438 11.94 -15.84 19.89
N LEU A 439 12.45 -14.67 19.43
CA LEU A 439 13.53 -14.67 18.44
C LEU A 439 14.88 -14.65 19.16
N PRO A 440 15.88 -15.44 18.70
CA PRO A 440 17.25 -15.24 19.12
C PRO A 440 17.66 -13.82 18.72
N MET A 441 18.00 -13.05 19.71
CA MET A 441 18.42 -11.65 19.60
C MET A 441 19.93 -11.64 19.32
N ASP A 442 20.33 -11.93 18.09
CA ASP A 442 21.73 -11.80 17.66
C ASP A 442 21.95 -10.39 17.12
N GLY A 443 22.10 -9.42 18.03
CA GLY A 443 22.44 -8.05 17.72
C GLY A 443 22.50 -7.21 18.99
N GLU A 444 23.46 -6.30 19.09
CA GLU A 444 23.64 -5.42 20.26
C GLU A 444 22.45 -4.48 20.55
N ASP A 445 21.48 -4.42 19.64
CA ASP A 445 20.22 -3.66 19.79
C ASP A 445 19.05 -4.65 19.84
N GLY A 446 18.83 -5.32 20.94
CA GLY A 446 17.75 -6.29 21.15
C GLY A 446 16.46 -5.94 20.39
N GLY A 447 16.23 -6.62 19.25
CA GLY A 447 15.15 -6.32 18.29
C GLY A 447 13.77 -6.48 18.90
N ILE A 448 13.22 -5.41 19.43
CA ILE A 448 11.84 -5.31 19.86
C ILE A 448 10.96 -5.41 18.62
N LEU A 449 9.90 -6.23 18.67
CA LEU A 449 8.83 -6.18 17.68
C LEU A 449 8.36 -4.72 17.59
N SER A 450 8.69 -4.03 16.52
CA SER A 450 8.41 -2.59 16.41
C SER A 450 6.99 -2.30 15.95
N THR A 451 6.30 -3.28 15.31
CA THR A 451 4.96 -3.08 14.76
C THR A 451 4.13 -4.36 14.81
N ILE A 452 2.99 -4.30 15.46
CA ILE A 452 1.96 -5.33 15.40
C ILE A 452 0.88 -4.85 14.44
N VAL A 453 0.63 -5.62 13.39
CA VAL A 453 -0.46 -5.37 12.45
C VAL A 453 -1.58 -6.37 12.68
N VAL A 454 -2.77 -5.87 12.94
CA VAL A 454 -3.98 -6.68 13.06
C VAL A 454 -4.78 -6.64 11.77
N VAL A 455 -5.17 -7.81 11.30
CA VAL A 455 -6.02 -7.99 10.12
C VAL A 455 -7.30 -8.73 10.47
N GLY A 456 -8.23 -8.80 9.54
CA GLY A 456 -9.50 -9.48 9.74
C GLY A 456 -10.66 -8.54 10.04
N GLY A 457 -11.86 -9.10 9.98
CA GLY A 457 -13.08 -8.30 10.02
C GLY A 457 -13.32 -7.60 11.35
N SER A 458 -12.87 -8.14 12.48
CA SER A 458 -12.99 -7.49 13.79
C SER A 458 -12.11 -6.26 13.86
N ALA A 459 -10.84 -6.35 13.41
CA ALA A 459 -9.92 -5.21 13.37
C ALA A 459 -10.44 -4.07 12.48
N VAL A 460 -10.90 -4.40 11.27
CA VAL A 460 -11.49 -3.43 10.33
C VAL A 460 -12.72 -2.74 10.92
N THR A 461 -13.60 -3.51 11.60
CA THR A 461 -14.79 -2.93 12.23
C THR A 461 -14.44 -2.01 13.40
N LEU A 462 -13.45 -2.37 14.23
CA LEU A 462 -12.97 -1.53 15.33
C LEU A 462 -12.39 -0.21 14.81
N ALA A 463 -11.55 -0.26 13.77
CA ALA A 463 -11.05 0.95 13.12
C ALA A 463 -12.18 1.80 12.53
N SER A 464 -13.20 1.16 11.91
CA SER A 464 -14.37 1.86 11.38
C SER A 464 -15.18 2.57 12.48
N ILE A 465 -15.29 1.95 13.66
CA ILE A 465 -15.94 2.53 14.84
C ILE A 465 -15.11 3.72 15.36
N GLY A 466 -13.80 3.56 15.54
CA GLY A 466 -12.93 4.64 16.00
C GLY A 466 -12.91 5.85 15.03
N LEU A 467 -13.01 5.59 13.73
CA LEU A 467 -13.11 6.61 12.68
C LEU A 467 -14.56 7.11 12.44
N GLU A 468 -15.54 6.53 13.10
CA GLU A 468 -16.97 6.85 12.92
C GLU A 468 -17.46 6.80 11.46
N LEU A 469 -16.99 5.86 10.67
CA LEU A 469 -17.27 5.78 9.24
C LEU A 469 -18.76 5.43 8.98
N GLU A 470 -19.36 6.05 7.96
CA GLU A 470 -20.69 5.70 7.46
C GLU A 470 -20.64 4.57 6.41
N THR A 471 -19.55 4.51 5.67
CA THR A 471 -19.26 3.48 4.66
C THR A 471 -17.82 3.01 4.82
N LEU A 472 -17.55 1.74 4.49
CA LEU A 472 -16.19 1.23 4.55
C LEU A 472 -15.30 1.93 3.52
N ASP A 473 -14.29 2.61 4.02
CA ASP A 473 -13.21 3.18 3.23
C ASP A 473 -11.90 2.46 3.60
N PRO A 474 -11.44 1.50 2.77
CA PRO A 474 -10.21 0.76 3.05
C PRO A 474 -8.97 1.64 3.20
N ASP A 475 -8.91 2.78 2.49
CA ASP A 475 -7.77 3.70 2.55
C ASP A 475 -7.72 4.46 3.88
N MET A 476 -8.87 4.69 4.52
CA MET A 476 -8.96 5.28 5.85
C MET A 476 -8.63 4.28 6.96
N VAL A 477 -9.07 3.03 6.80
CA VAL A 477 -8.89 1.95 7.79
C VAL A 477 -7.48 1.39 7.76
N HIS A 478 -6.89 1.26 6.57
CA HIS A 478 -5.54 0.72 6.42
C HIS A 478 -4.50 1.69 6.97
N GLY A 479 -3.70 1.24 7.93
CA GLY A 479 -2.72 2.06 8.64
C GLY A 479 -3.29 2.80 9.85
N TYR A 480 -4.56 2.60 10.21
CA TYR A 480 -5.15 3.17 11.43
C TYR A 480 -4.44 2.59 12.67
N ALA A 481 -3.90 3.48 13.50
CA ALA A 481 -3.31 3.10 14.78
C ALA A 481 -4.42 3.00 15.83
N LEU A 482 -4.70 1.78 16.26
CA LEU A 482 -5.69 1.49 17.31
C LEU A 482 -4.95 1.43 18.65
N HIS A 483 -5.14 2.48 19.45
CA HIS A 483 -4.52 2.56 20.77
C HIS A 483 -5.23 1.66 21.79
N ARG A 484 -4.46 1.11 22.74
CA ARG A 484 -4.98 0.20 23.76
C ARG A 484 -6.14 0.81 24.56
N GLU A 485 -6.03 2.06 24.96
CA GLU A 485 -7.06 2.77 25.73
C GLU A 485 -8.36 2.92 24.94
N GLU A 486 -8.26 3.29 23.66
CA GLU A 486 -9.38 3.40 22.72
C GLU A 486 -10.07 2.03 22.53
N LEU A 487 -9.27 0.96 22.33
CA LEU A 487 -9.80 -0.39 22.17
C LEU A 487 -10.48 -0.90 23.45
N GLU A 488 -9.95 -0.58 24.63
CA GLU A 488 -10.56 -0.96 25.90
C GLU A 488 -11.91 -0.25 26.11
N GLU A 489 -11.99 1.04 25.77
CA GLU A 489 -13.24 1.80 25.80
C GLU A 489 -14.27 1.22 24.82
N ALA A 490 -13.85 0.94 23.59
CA ALA A 490 -14.71 0.31 22.58
C ALA A 490 -15.20 -1.07 23.02
N PHE A 491 -14.33 -1.89 23.61
CA PHE A 491 -14.69 -3.20 24.15
C PHE A 491 -15.73 -3.11 25.27
N LEU A 492 -15.51 -2.22 26.25
CA LEU A 492 -16.45 -1.97 27.35
C LEU A 492 -17.81 -1.50 26.83
N GLY A 493 -17.81 -0.58 25.86
CA GLY A 493 -19.03 -0.10 25.21
C GLY A 493 -19.78 -1.23 24.50
N LEU A 494 -19.07 -2.01 23.67
CA LEU A 494 -19.67 -3.08 22.87
C LEU A 494 -20.28 -4.20 23.70
N TYR A 495 -19.63 -4.67 24.77
CA TYR A 495 -20.20 -5.76 25.54
C TYR A 495 -21.32 -5.33 26.49
N SER A 496 -21.40 -4.04 26.84
CA SER A 496 -22.49 -3.49 27.68
C SER A 496 -23.82 -3.32 26.94
N LEU A 497 -23.80 -3.35 25.60
CA LEU A 497 -24.97 -3.19 24.74
C LEU A 497 -25.55 -4.54 24.33
N ALA A 498 -26.86 -4.61 24.15
CA ALA A 498 -27.50 -5.74 23.47
C ALA A 498 -27.09 -5.77 21.97
N CYS A 499 -27.17 -6.96 21.35
CA CYS A 499 -26.75 -7.11 19.94
C CYS A 499 -27.47 -6.14 19.00
N ALA A 500 -28.76 -5.92 19.22
CA ALA A 500 -29.55 -4.98 18.42
C ALA A 500 -29.09 -3.52 18.56
N GLU A 501 -28.61 -3.13 19.75
CA GLU A 501 -28.05 -1.80 20.00
C GLU A 501 -26.64 -1.67 19.40
N ARG A 502 -25.82 -2.73 19.50
CA ARG A 502 -24.50 -2.79 18.85
C ARG A 502 -24.56 -2.60 17.35
N MET A 503 -25.63 -3.13 16.69
CA MET A 503 -25.84 -2.91 15.26
C MET A 503 -25.99 -1.44 14.87
N GLN A 504 -26.35 -0.57 15.81
CA GLN A 504 -26.58 0.87 15.60
C GLN A 504 -25.36 1.72 15.98
N VAL A 505 -24.30 1.12 16.50
CA VAL A 505 -23.05 1.83 16.83
C VAL A 505 -22.49 2.45 15.55
N LYS A 506 -22.17 3.75 15.60
CA LYS A 506 -21.57 4.43 14.46
C LYS A 506 -20.25 3.76 14.07
N GLY A 507 -20.05 3.49 12.80
CA GLY A 507 -18.92 2.69 12.31
C GLY A 507 -19.15 1.17 12.28
N MET A 508 -20.27 0.66 12.79
CA MET A 508 -20.67 -0.74 12.60
C MET A 508 -21.23 -0.96 11.19
N ILE A 509 -20.38 -0.82 10.20
CA ILE A 509 -20.77 -0.83 8.77
C ILE A 509 -21.38 -2.16 8.33
N GLN A 510 -20.99 -3.27 8.99
CA GLN A 510 -21.55 -4.61 8.78
C GLN A 510 -22.31 -5.03 10.05
N PRO A 511 -23.62 -4.73 10.16
CA PRO A 511 -24.41 -4.99 11.38
C PRO A 511 -24.41 -6.46 11.83
N GLU A 512 -24.27 -7.41 10.88
CA GLU A 512 -24.17 -8.84 11.16
C GLU A 512 -22.94 -9.24 12.01
N ARG A 513 -21.92 -8.37 12.06
CA ARG A 513 -20.74 -8.56 12.93
C ARG A 513 -20.98 -8.19 14.40
N ALA A 514 -22.03 -7.42 14.68
CA ALA A 514 -22.32 -6.89 16.02
C ALA A 514 -22.33 -7.99 17.09
N ARG A 515 -22.77 -9.21 16.75
CA ARG A 515 -22.80 -10.35 17.66
C ARG A 515 -21.41 -10.77 18.14
N VAL A 516 -20.43 -10.77 17.24
CA VAL A 516 -19.08 -11.31 17.50
C VAL A 516 -18.06 -10.25 17.92
N MET A 517 -18.42 -8.98 17.87
CA MET A 517 -17.48 -7.90 18.14
C MET A 517 -16.92 -7.88 19.57
N PRO A 518 -17.67 -8.22 20.63
CA PRO A 518 -17.08 -8.32 21.97
C PRO A 518 -15.93 -9.34 22.05
N ALA A 519 -16.10 -10.51 21.42
CA ALA A 519 -15.04 -11.52 21.38
C ALA A 519 -13.87 -11.08 20.50
N GLY A 520 -14.14 -10.48 19.33
CA GLY A 520 -13.09 -9.97 18.44
C GLY A 520 -12.23 -8.87 19.09
N ALA A 521 -12.86 -7.93 19.81
CA ALA A 521 -12.15 -6.90 20.54
C ALA A 521 -11.33 -7.48 21.71
N ALA A 522 -11.87 -8.47 22.44
CA ALA A 522 -11.18 -9.15 23.52
C ALA A 522 -9.92 -9.87 23.04
N ILE A 523 -9.98 -10.56 21.87
CA ILE A 523 -8.78 -11.22 21.29
C ILE A 523 -7.68 -10.19 21.08
N ILE A 524 -7.98 -9.07 20.44
CA ILE A 524 -6.97 -8.04 20.11
C ILE A 524 -6.38 -7.43 21.38
N LEU A 525 -7.21 -7.15 22.41
CA LEU A 525 -6.75 -6.65 23.71
C LEU A 525 -5.78 -7.61 24.39
N GLU A 526 -6.11 -8.91 24.47
CA GLU A 526 -5.26 -9.91 25.10
C GLU A 526 -3.97 -10.16 24.31
N VAL A 527 -4.01 -9.99 22.97
CA VAL A 527 -2.80 -10.00 22.12
C VAL A 527 -1.90 -8.80 22.43
N MET A 528 -2.48 -7.60 22.60
CA MET A 528 -1.72 -6.42 23.01
C MET A 528 -1.07 -6.61 24.39
N ASP A 529 -1.78 -7.22 25.31
CA ASP A 529 -1.25 -7.54 26.64
C ASP A 529 -0.12 -8.57 26.58
N LEU A 530 -0.28 -9.64 25.78
CA LEU A 530 0.78 -10.63 25.56
C LEU A 530 2.05 -9.99 25.00
N ALA A 531 1.90 -9.08 24.03
CA ALA A 531 3.02 -8.44 23.35
C ALA A 531 3.58 -7.21 24.09
N GLY A 532 2.90 -6.72 25.13
CA GLY A 532 3.24 -5.46 25.81
C GLY A 532 3.08 -4.24 24.92
N ALA A 533 2.14 -4.27 23.95
CA ALA A 533 1.95 -3.22 22.97
C ALA A 533 0.96 -2.16 23.45
N ALA A 534 1.31 -0.87 23.30
CA ALA A 534 0.42 0.26 23.57
C ALA A 534 -0.53 0.56 22.41
N GLU A 535 -0.16 0.13 21.21
CA GLU A 535 -0.95 0.31 19.99
C GLU A 535 -0.75 -0.86 19.02
N VAL A 536 -1.71 -1.04 18.13
CA VAL A 536 -1.62 -1.95 16.98
C VAL A 536 -2.06 -1.20 15.73
N VAL A 537 -1.52 -1.58 14.57
CA VAL A 537 -1.90 -1.00 13.29
C VAL A 537 -2.92 -1.89 12.60
N VAL A 538 -4.04 -1.33 12.17
CA VAL A 538 -5.06 -2.08 11.45
C VAL A 538 -4.73 -2.14 9.96
N SER A 539 -4.83 -3.33 9.36
CA SER A 539 -4.68 -3.50 7.91
C SER A 539 -5.99 -3.99 7.28
N ALA A 540 -6.46 -3.26 6.27
CA ALA A 540 -7.52 -3.72 5.38
C ALA A 540 -7.00 -4.68 4.30
N ALA A 541 -5.68 -4.71 4.07
CA ALA A 541 -5.02 -5.59 3.11
C ALA A 541 -4.68 -6.95 3.74
N GLY A 542 -4.72 -8.02 2.94
CA GLY A 542 -4.47 -9.38 3.36
C GLY A 542 -4.18 -10.32 2.19
N ILE A 543 -4.66 -11.57 2.25
CA ILE A 543 -4.36 -12.62 1.26
C ILE A 543 -4.66 -12.21 -0.19
N LEU A 544 -5.75 -11.48 -0.45
CA LEU A 544 -6.10 -11.04 -1.80
C LEU A 544 -5.08 -10.04 -2.37
N ASP A 545 -4.57 -9.16 -1.53
CA ASP A 545 -3.53 -8.20 -1.90
C ASP A 545 -2.21 -8.90 -2.19
N GLY A 546 -1.86 -9.91 -1.40
CA GLY A 546 -0.71 -10.77 -1.64
C GLY A 546 -0.82 -11.55 -2.94
N MET A 547 -2.00 -12.10 -3.23
CA MET A 547 -2.30 -12.75 -4.50
C MET A 547 -2.16 -11.75 -5.67
N ALA A 548 -2.74 -10.55 -5.56
CA ALA A 548 -2.63 -9.51 -6.58
C ALA A 548 -1.17 -9.12 -6.82
N ALA A 549 -0.38 -8.94 -5.76
CA ALA A 549 1.05 -8.68 -5.85
C ALA A 549 1.80 -9.79 -6.60
N CYS A 550 1.53 -11.06 -6.29
CA CYS A 550 2.12 -12.23 -6.99
C CYS A 550 1.77 -12.24 -8.47
N ILE A 551 0.50 -11.95 -8.83
CA ILE A 551 0.07 -11.88 -10.24
C ILE A 551 0.80 -10.74 -10.96
N GLY A 552 0.88 -9.56 -10.35
CA GLY A 552 1.56 -8.40 -10.90
C GLY A 552 3.06 -8.61 -11.10
N LEU A 553 3.67 -9.50 -10.31
CA LEU A 553 5.05 -9.97 -10.48
C LEU A 553 5.20 -11.05 -11.55
N GLY A 554 4.13 -11.49 -12.19
CA GLY A 554 4.12 -12.54 -13.21
C GLY A 554 4.37 -13.95 -12.68
N ARG A 555 4.21 -14.18 -11.37
CA ARG A 555 4.51 -15.46 -10.70
C ARG A 555 3.34 -16.44 -10.73
N CYS A 556 2.12 -15.93 -10.69
CA CYS A 556 0.91 -16.72 -10.56
C CYS A 556 -0.17 -16.21 -11.53
N GLY A 557 -1.27 -16.95 -11.63
CA GLY A 557 -2.44 -16.56 -12.41
C GLY A 557 -2.33 -16.88 -13.90
N SER A 558 -3.49 -16.93 -14.53
CA SER A 558 -3.68 -17.13 -15.96
C SER A 558 -4.17 -15.85 -16.64
N LYS A 559 -4.01 -15.74 -17.95
CA LYS A 559 -4.66 -14.68 -18.74
C LYS A 559 -6.17 -14.86 -18.68
N LEU A 560 -6.89 -13.73 -18.58
CA LEU A 560 -8.36 -13.66 -18.63
C LEU A 560 -8.90 -13.71 -20.04
#